data_2b73fef471ff48583a60174f5b21928b
#
_entry.id   2b73fef471ff48583a60174f5b21928b
#
_cell.length_a   1.000
_cell.length_b   1.000
_cell.length_c   1.000
_cell.angle_alpha   90.00
_cell.angle_beta   90.00
_cell.angle_gamma   90.00
#
_symmetry.space_group_name_H-M   'P 1'
#
loop_
_entity.id
_entity.type
_entity.pdbx_description
1 polymer ?
#
loop_
_entity_poly.entity_id
_entity_poly.type
_entity_poly.pdbx_seq_one_letter_code
_entity_poly.pdbx_strand_id
1 'polypeptide(L)'
;MLLCLLFTFFTSCDYVLKKKEVNTMVKIDSVPELSIAIEKDKNGCVKEAGYKWSIIKDDCIRISDEGYRLNPIDDLANLEPSKSAYVLLNEDKLKAEVFLQDLPQSVYFTRKSQKEDFFKNDYKLSLKTGYTLSVNDSITYRAAETAIKAVVGSDVEEK
;
A
#
# COMPACT_ATOMS: atom_id res chain seq x y z
N MET A 1 -29.99 65.28 5.97
CA MET A 1 -29.95 63.90 5.42
C MET A 1 -28.54 63.43 5.54
N LEU A 2 -28.30 62.66 6.57
CA LEU A 2 -26.95 62.35 7.04
C LEU A 2 -26.60 60.88 6.62
N LEU A 3 -25.60 60.74 5.73
CA LEU A 3 -25.11 59.51 5.19
C LEU A 3 -24.01 58.95 6.14
N CYS A 4 -24.34 57.95 6.97
CA CYS A 4 -23.39 57.28 7.82
C CYS A 4 -22.64 56.20 7.02
N LEU A 5 -21.37 56.47 6.72
CA LEU A 5 -20.39 55.50 6.17
C LEU A 5 -19.85 54.63 7.31
N LEU A 6 -20.26 53.37 7.34
CA LEU A 6 -19.70 52.33 8.22
C LEU A 6 -18.40 51.78 7.59
N PHE A 7 -17.27 52.27 8.09
CA PHE A 7 -15.95 51.68 7.82
C PHE A 7 -15.74 50.48 8.74
N THR A 8 -15.83 49.30 8.20
CA THR A 8 -15.39 48.08 8.91
C THR A 8 -13.89 47.91 8.75
N PHE A 9 -13.17 48.13 9.85
CA PHE A 9 -11.74 47.85 9.94
C PHE A 9 -11.48 46.35 9.96
N PHE A 10 -10.88 45.82 8.90
CA PHE A 10 -10.24 44.49 8.92
C PHE A 10 -8.91 44.64 9.65
N THR A 11 -8.86 44.22 10.89
CA THR A 11 -7.59 44.06 11.60
C THR A 11 -6.96 42.74 11.13
N SER A 12 -6.02 42.84 10.18
CA SER A 12 -5.09 41.77 9.81
C SER A 12 -4.10 41.61 10.95
N CYS A 13 -4.12 40.43 11.60
CA CYS A 13 -3.08 40.05 12.54
C CYS A 13 -1.84 39.60 11.75
N ASP A 14 -0.94 40.53 11.47
CA ASP A 14 0.42 40.22 11.08
C ASP A 14 1.19 39.62 12.25
N TYR A 15 1.26 38.27 12.29
CA TYR A 15 2.14 37.58 13.21
C TYR A 15 3.57 37.68 12.69
N VAL A 16 4.24 38.80 13.00
CA VAL A 16 5.65 38.98 12.70
C VAL A 16 6.49 38.09 13.61
N LEU A 17 6.96 36.96 13.05
CA LEU A 17 8.03 36.19 13.67
C LEU A 17 9.30 37.04 13.73
N LYS A 18 9.57 37.64 14.89
CA LYS A 18 10.87 38.28 15.17
C LYS A 18 11.95 37.20 15.12
N LYS A 19 12.71 37.16 14.02
CA LYS A 19 13.99 36.46 13.97
C LYS A 19 14.92 37.10 14.99
N LYS A 20 15.17 36.40 16.09
CA LYS A 20 16.21 36.75 17.04
C LYS A 20 17.54 36.35 16.39
N GLU A 21 18.26 37.33 15.84
CA GLU A 21 19.65 37.11 15.43
C GLU A 21 20.49 36.85 16.67
N VAL A 22 20.79 35.60 16.92
CA VAL A 22 21.81 35.19 17.89
C VAL A 22 23.11 35.09 17.11
N ASN A 23 23.89 36.18 17.11
CA ASN A 23 25.29 36.14 16.70
C ASN A 23 26.10 35.40 17.75
N THR A 24 26.03 34.07 17.71
CA THR A 24 27.03 33.24 18.38
C THR A 24 27.67 32.42 17.25
N MET A 25 28.89 32.79 16.89
CA MET A 25 29.75 31.93 16.07
C MET A 25 30.08 30.69 16.90
N VAL A 26 29.17 29.71 16.89
CA VAL A 26 29.49 28.33 17.21
C VAL A 26 30.08 27.74 15.95
N LYS A 27 31.38 27.51 15.91
CA LYS A 27 32.01 26.61 14.96
C LYS A 27 31.30 25.26 15.13
N ILE A 28 30.33 24.97 14.29
CA ILE A 28 29.77 23.64 14.16
C ILE A 28 30.83 22.86 13.37
N ASP A 29 31.67 22.13 14.11
CA ASP A 29 32.47 21.06 13.53
C ASP A 29 31.48 20.18 12.76
N SER A 30 31.80 19.94 11.49
CA SER A 30 31.04 19.20 10.53
C SER A 30 30.41 17.94 11.16
N VAL A 31 29.10 18.00 11.43
CA VAL A 31 28.32 16.80 11.67
C VAL A 31 28.47 15.96 10.41
N PRO A 32 28.99 14.73 10.47
CA PRO A 32 29.06 13.89 9.31
C PRO A 32 27.62 13.75 8.76
N GLU A 33 27.40 14.21 7.54
CA GLU A 33 26.16 14.02 6.83
C GLU A 33 25.98 12.51 6.70
N LEU A 34 25.12 11.94 7.56
CA LEU A 34 24.79 10.54 7.55
C LEU A 34 23.97 10.31 6.27
N SER A 35 24.67 10.09 5.16
CA SER A 35 24.05 9.66 3.92
C SER A 35 23.52 8.25 4.14
N ILE A 36 22.24 8.14 4.53
CA ILE A 36 21.53 6.88 4.54
C ILE A 36 21.44 6.45 3.08
N ALA A 37 22.24 5.46 2.71
CA ALA A 37 22.18 4.87 1.38
C ALA A 37 20.81 4.17 1.26
N ILE A 38 19.88 4.78 0.53
CA ILE A 38 18.57 4.21 0.24
C ILE A 38 18.79 3.04 -0.72
N GLU A 39 18.54 1.82 -0.26
CA GLU A 39 18.66 0.63 -1.08
C GLU A 39 17.52 0.57 -2.10
N LYS A 40 17.90 0.50 -3.38
CA LYS A 40 16.96 0.34 -4.49
C LYS A 40 17.14 -1.02 -5.14
N ASP A 41 16.03 -1.57 -5.64
CA ASP A 41 16.09 -2.77 -6.47
C ASP A 41 16.63 -2.45 -7.89
N LYS A 42 16.73 -3.47 -8.74
CA LYS A 42 17.22 -3.32 -10.13
C LYS A 42 16.35 -2.40 -11.01
N ASN A 43 15.11 -2.16 -10.63
CA ASN A 43 14.16 -1.27 -11.32
C ASN A 43 14.12 0.13 -10.69
N GLY A 44 14.90 0.37 -9.63
CA GLY A 44 14.97 1.65 -8.94
C GLY A 44 13.97 1.83 -7.81
N CYS A 45 13.20 0.79 -7.44
CA CYS A 45 12.22 0.87 -6.35
C CYS A 45 12.90 0.83 -4.98
N VAL A 46 12.44 1.69 -4.06
CA VAL A 46 12.97 1.81 -2.69
C VAL A 46 12.44 0.67 -1.83
N LYS A 47 13.31 -0.29 -1.51
CA LYS A 47 12.94 -1.53 -0.78
C LYS A 47 12.48 -1.26 0.66
N GLU A 48 13.18 -0.40 1.39
CA GLU A 48 12.87 -0.11 2.79
C GLU A 48 11.50 0.56 2.97
N ALA A 49 11.01 1.24 1.92
CA ALA A 49 9.68 1.82 1.91
C ALA A 49 8.59 0.82 1.46
N GLY A 50 8.95 -0.45 1.22
CA GLY A 50 8.03 -1.50 0.80
C GLY A 50 7.61 -1.43 -0.67
N TYR A 51 8.31 -0.65 -1.48
CA TYR A 51 8.02 -0.57 -2.91
C TYR A 51 8.61 -1.77 -3.65
N LYS A 52 7.84 -2.32 -4.58
CA LYS A 52 8.25 -3.34 -5.54
C LYS A 52 7.83 -2.95 -6.95
N TRP A 53 8.62 -3.32 -7.93
CA TRP A 53 8.28 -3.11 -9.33
C TRP A 53 7.10 -3.98 -9.74
N SER A 54 6.09 -3.36 -10.36
CA SER A 54 4.95 -4.06 -10.95
C SER A 54 5.03 -4.04 -12.47
N ILE A 55 4.96 -5.22 -13.09
CA ILE A 55 4.89 -5.40 -14.55
C ILE A 55 3.54 -4.91 -15.09
N ILE A 56 2.46 -5.08 -14.32
CA ILE A 56 1.11 -4.66 -14.72
C ILE A 56 0.97 -3.14 -14.72
N LYS A 57 1.55 -2.47 -13.72
CA LYS A 57 1.47 -1.01 -13.57
C LYS A 57 2.57 -0.27 -14.31
N ASP A 58 3.67 -0.97 -14.65
CA ASP A 58 4.91 -0.40 -15.20
C ASP A 58 5.47 0.69 -14.27
N ASP A 59 5.40 0.45 -12.94
CA ASP A 59 5.79 1.41 -11.91
C ASP A 59 6.16 0.71 -10.60
N CYS A 60 6.81 1.47 -9.70
CA CYS A 60 7.07 1.06 -8.33
C CYS A 60 5.82 1.26 -7.48
N ILE A 61 5.23 0.18 -7.01
CA ILE A 61 4.02 0.22 -6.18
C ILE A 61 4.28 -0.27 -4.76
N ARG A 62 3.49 0.20 -3.82
CA ARG A 62 3.41 -0.39 -2.49
C ARG A 62 2.35 -1.49 -2.52
N ILE A 63 2.81 -2.75 -2.57
CA ILE A 63 1.94 -3.91 -2.80
C ILE A 63 0.88 -4.11 -1.73
N SER A 64 1.12 -3.67 -0.48
CA SER A 64 0.14 -3.73 0.61
C SER A 64 -1.07 -2.83 0.37
N ASP A 65 -0.91 -1.77 -0.41
CA ASP A 65 -1.94 -0.75 -0.62
C ASP A 65 -2.78 -1.05 -1.88
N GLU A 66 -2.15 -1.69 -2.89
CA GLU A 66 -2.77 -1.92 -4.19
C GLU A 66 -3.11 -3.40 -4.45
N GLY A 67 -2.43 -4.33 -3.78
CA GLY A 67 -2.59 -5.76 -3.97
C GLY A 67 -3.68 -6.40 -3.11
N TYR A 68 -4.36 -7.40 -3.64
CA TYR A 68 -5.26 -8.24 -2.87
C TYR A 68 -4.47 -9.24 -2.01
N ARG A 69 -4.64 -9.17 -0.70
CA ARG A 69 -3.85 -9.97 0.26
C ARG A 69 -4.33 -11.41 0.34
N LEU A 70 -3.39 -12.33 0.29
CA LEU A 70 -3.58 -13.76 0.57
C LEU A 70 -2.74 -14.15 1.78
N ASN A 71 -3.35 -14.83 2.74
CA ASN A 71 -2.64 -15.38 3.89
C ASN A 71 -2.26 -16.84 3.67
N PRO A 72 -1.19 -17.34 4.33
CA PRO A 72 -0.86 -18.75 4.36
C PRO A 72 -2.05 -19.58 4.82
N ILE A 73 -2.21 -20.79 4.27
CA ILE A 73 -3.39 -21.64 4.55
C ILE A 73 -3.45 -22.13 6.00
N ASP A 74 -2.31 -22.22 6.65
CA ASP A 74 -2.16 -22.61 8.06
C ASP A 74 -2.37 -21.43 9.03
N ASP A 75 -2.46 -20.19 8.51
CA ASP A 75 -2.65 -18.98 9.29
C ASP A 75 -3.49 -17.95 8.53
N LEU A 76 -4.75 -18.30 8.25
CA LEU A 76 -5.65 -17.42 7.48
C LEU A 76 -6.01 -16.11 8.19
N ALA A 77 -5.97 -16.11 9.52
CA ALA A 77 -6.19 -14.94 10.36
C ALA A 77 -4.90 -14.12 10.58
N ASN A 78 -3.80 -14.47 9.91
CA ASN A 78 -2.50 -13.84 10.09
C ASN A 78 -2.58 -12.32 9.93
N LEU A 79 -2.19 -11.61 10.97
CA LEU A 79 -2.11 -10.15 10.97
C LEU A 79 -0.75 -9.64 10.48
N GLU A 80 0.25 -10.53 10.34
CA GLU A 80 1.59 -10.15 9.90
C GLU A 80 1.68 -10.10 8.36
N PRO A 81 1.76 -8.90 7.75
CA PRO A 81 1.88 -8.76 6.30
C PRO A 81 3.11 -9.46 5.70
N SER A 82 4.15 -9.66 6.52
CA SER A 82 5.42 -10.27 6.11
C SER A 82 5.32 -11.73 5.68
N LYS A 83 4.24 -12.43 6.04
CA LYS A 83 3.98 -13.83 5.62
C LYS A 83 2.97 -13.93 4.48
N SER A 84 2.34 -12.83 4.11
CA SER A 84 1.27 -12.81 3.12
C SER A 84 1.82 -12.73 1.70
N ALA A 85 1.09 -13.29 0.74
CA ALA A 85 1.23 -13.00 -0.67
C ALA A 85 0.26 -11.89 -1.08
N TYR A 86 0.54 -11.21 -2.18
CA TYR A 86 -0.33 -10.16 -2.72
C TYR A 86 -0.57 -10.40 -4.20
N VAL A 87 -1.82 -10.23 -4.64
CA VAL A 87 -2.23 -10.40 -6.02
C VAL A 87 -2.66 -9.07 -6.59
N LEU A 88 -2.05 -8.66 -7.69
CA LEU A 88 -2.48 -7.54 -8.50
C LEU A 88 -3.10 -8.07 -9.79
N LEU A 89 -4.23 -7.51 -10.20
CA LEU A 89 -4.90 -7.84 -11.45
C LEU A 89 -4.96 -6.60 -12.34
N ASN A 90 -4.88 -6.81 -13.65
CA ASN A 90 -5.22 -5.74 -14.59
C ASN A 90 -6.77 -5.60 -14.70
N GLU A 91 -7.24 -4.56 -15.38
CA GLU A 91 -8.66 -4.18 -15.45
C GLU A 91 -9.56 -5.30 -16.01
N ASP A 92 -9.13 -5.98 -17.07
CA ASP A 92 -9.87 -7.07 -17.70
C ASP A 92 -9.71 -8.41 -16.99
N LYS A 93 -8.88 -8.48 -15.93
CA LYS A 93 -8.55 -9.70 -15.17
C LYS A 93 -7.98 -10.84 -16.01
N LEU A 94 -7.35 -10.53 -17.13
CA LEU A 94 -6.65 -11.50 -17.98
C LEU A 94 -5.17 -11.62 -17.64
N LYS A 95 -4.65 -10.68 -16.86
CA LYS A 95 -3.27 -10.66 -16.35
C LYS A 95 -3.29 -10.58 -14.83
N ALA A 96 -2.41 -11.33 -14.20
CA ALA A 96 -2.21 -11.29 -12.77
C ALA A 96 -0.72 -11.22 -12.43
N GLU A 97 -0.41 -10.60 -11.33
CA GLU A 97 0.93 -10.52 -10.78
C GLU A 97 0.87 -10.89 -9.30
N VAL A 98 1.66 -11.87 -8.90
CA VAL A 98 1.70 -12.36 -7.52
C VAL A 98 3.05 -12.00 -6.91
N PHE A 99 3.00 -11.30 -5.79
CA PHE A 99 4.16 -10.92 -5.00
C PHE A 99 4.26 -11.85 -3.80
N LEU A 100 5.30 -12.67 -3.77
CA LEU A 100 5.67 -13.51 -2.66
C LEU A 100 6.81 -12.86 -1.86
N GLN A 101 6.86 -13.09 -0.55
CA GLN A 101 7.85 -12.43 0.30
C GLN A 101 9.27 -12.96 0.09
N ASP A 102 9.38 -14.25 -0.15
CA ASP A 102 10.62 -14.99 -0.40
C ASP A 102 11.16 -14.82 -1.82
N LEU A 103 10.38 -14.21 -2.74
CA LEU A 103 10.82 -13.95 -4.09
C LEU A 103 11.19 -12.47 -4.30
N PRO A 104 12.36 -12.21 -4.92
CA PRO A 104 12.79 -10.84 -5.22
C PRO A 104 11.98 -10.18 -6.33
N GLN A 105 11.26 -10.98 -7.13
CA GLN A 105 10.41 -10.53 -8.23
C GLN A 105 9.05 -11.18 -8.13
N SER A 106 8.04 -10.51 -8.68
CA SER A 106 6.69 -11.04 -8.81
C SER A 106 6.62 -12.19 -9.83
N VAL A 107 5.64 -13.06 -9.66
CA VAL A 107 5.25 -14.07 -10.64
C VAL A 107 4.15 -13.49 -11.51
N TYR A 108 4.44 -13.32 -12.80
CA TYR A 108 3.49 -12.75 -13.76
C TYR A 108 2.75 -13.84 -14.53
N PHE A 109 1.42 -13.72 -14.58
CA PHE A 109 0.49 -14.66 -15.19
C PHE A 109 -0.33 -14.02 -16.30
N THR A 110 -0.72 -14.86 -17.26
CA THR A 110 -1.71 -14.52 -18.29
C THR A 110 -2.72 -15.67 -18.44
N ARG A 111 -3.96 -15.34 -18.82
CA ARG A 111 -4.98 -16.32 -19.21
C ARG A 111 -5.78 -15.81 -20.40
N LYS A 112 -6.43 -16.72 -21.13
CA LYS A 112 -7.22 -16.39 -22.32
C LYS A 112 -8.63 -15.94 -21.99
N SER A 113 -9.17 -16.39 -20.87
CA SER A 113 -10.55 -16.12 -20.46
C SER A 113 -10.64 -15.97 -18.95
N GLN A 114 -11.56 -15.12 -18.46
CA GLN A 114 -11.84 -14.97 -17.04
C GLN A 114 -12.39 -16.23 -16.37
N LYS A 115 -12.87 -17.21 -17.15
CA LYS A 115 -13.35 -18.52 -16.65
C LYS A 115 -12.22 -19.49 -16.33
N GLU A 116 -11.03 -19.23 -16.84
CA GLU A 116 -9.83 -20.08 -16.61
C GLU A 116 -9.08 -19.64 -15.36
N ASP A 117 -8.34 -20.56 -14.77
CA ASP A 117 -7.33 -20.24 -13.75
C ASP A 117 -6.05 -19.75 -14.42
N PHE A 118 -5.21 -19.05 -13.68
CA PHE A 118 -3.90 -18.68 -14.15
C PHE A 118 -2.88 -19.79 -13.82
N PHE A 119 -1.99 -20.06 -14.75
CA PHE A 119 -0.91 -21.04 -14.60
C PHE A 119 0.42 -20.44 -14.99
N LYS A 120 1.45 -20.70 -14.20
CA LYS A 120 2.83 -20.32 -14.49
C LYS A 120 3.78 -21.25 -13.73
N ASN A 121 4.52 -22.12 -14.45
CA ASN A 121 5.36 -23.15 -13.85
C ASN A 121 4.55 -23.96 -12.81
N ASP A 122 5.06 -24.04 -11.58
CA ASP A 122 4.43 -24.76 -10.46
C ASP A 122 3.34 -23.95 -9.73
N TYR A 123 3.03 -22.73 -10.21
CA TYR A 123 2.05 -21.86 -9.60
C TYR A 123 0.71 -21.92 -10.34
N LYS A 124 -0.37 -22.01 -9.56
CA LYS A 124 -1.75 -21.87 -10.04
C LYS A 124 -2.47 -20.83 -9.18
N LEU A 125 -2.99 -19.78 -9.83
CA LEU A 125 -3.84 -18.78 -9.16
C LEU A 125 -5.28 -18.95 -9.64
N SER A 126 -6.18 -19.22 -8.69
CA SER A 126 -7.64 -19.29 -8.94
C SER A 126 -8.36 -18.13 -8.29
N LEU A 127 -9.34 -17.57 -9.00
CA LEU A 127 -10.19 -16.47 -8.52
C LEU A 127 -11.63 -16.90 -8.26
N LYS A 128 -11.98 -18.20 -8.41
CA LYS A 128 -13.36 -18.69 -8.50
C LYS A 128 -14.10 -18.67 -7.15
N THR A 129 -13.47 -19.17 -6.10
CA THR A 129 -14.09 -19.32 -4.77
C THR A 129 -13.29 -18.59 -3.70
N GLY A 130 -13.10 -17.28 -3.93
CA GLY A 130 -12.06 -16.53 -3.24
C GLY A 130 -10.70 -16.78 -3.89
N TYR A 131 -9.75 -15.87 -3.68
CA TYR A 131 -8.46 -15.99 -4.32
C TYR A 131 -7.63 -17.05 -3.61
N THR A 132 -7.11 -18.02 -4.36
CA THR A 132 -6.21 -19.06 -3.87
C THR A 132 -5.00 -19.16 -4.76
N LEU A 133 -3.83 -19.29 -4.14
CA LEU A 133 -2.58 -19.60 -4.82
C LEU A 133 -2.12 -21.01 -4.39
N SER A 134 -1.93 -21.87 -5.38
CA SER A 134 -1.34 -23.19 -5.19
C SER A 134 0.10 -23.20 -5.70
N VAL A 135 0.96 -23.94 -5.01
CA VAL A 135 2.34 -24.22 -5.40
C VAL A 135 2.51 -25.73 -5.43
N ASN A 136 3.01 -26.29 -6.53
CA ASN A 136 3.11 -27.76 -6.72
C ASN A 136 1.76 -28.46 -6.43
N ASP A 137 0.66 -27.99 -7.01
CA ASP A 137 -0.71 -28.49 -6.84
C ASP A 137 -1.30 -28.41 -5.42
N SER A 138 -0.54 -27.94 -4.45
CA SER A 138 -1.01 -27.76 -3.08
C SER A 138 -1.41 -26.31 -2.83
N ILE A 139 -2.61 -26.06 -2.29
CA ILE A 139 -3.03 -24.69 -1.92
C ILE A 139 -2.11 -24.21 -0.79
N THR A 140 -1.37 -23.13 -1.05
CA THR A 140 -0.41 -22.55 -0.10
C THR A 140 -0.93 -21.26 0.51
N TYR A 141 -1.68 -20.48 -0.27
CA TYR A 141 -2.26 -19.22 0.19
C TYR A 141 -3.72 -19.13 -0.20
N ARG A 142 -4.51 -18.43 0.63
CA ARG A 142 -5.92 -18.13 0.39
C ARG A 142 -6.22 -16.67 0.75
N ALA A 143 -7.31 -16.13 0.20
CA ALA A 143 -7.85 -14.85 0.62
C ALA A 143 -7.88 -14.75 2.14
N ALA A 144 -7.35 -13.64 2.67
CA ALA A 144 -7.37 -13.38 4.11
C ALA A 144 -8.83 -13.40 4.60
N GLU A 145 -9.08 -14.04 5.73
CA GLU A 145 -10.37 -13.97 6.38
C GLU A 145 -10.55 -12.56 6.95
N THR A 146 -11.38 -11.77 6.31
CA THR A 146 -11.86 -10.52 6.90
C THR A 146 -13.06 -10.86 7.77
N ALA A 147 -12.91 -10.77 9.09
CA ALA A 147 -14.05 -10.75 9.97
C ALA A 147 -14.84 -9.45 9.68
N ILE A 148 -15.80 -9.52 8.76
CA ILE A 148 -16.81 -8.49 8.63
C ILE A 148 -17.63 -8.61 9.90
N LYS A 149 -17.28 -7.84 10.94
CA LYS A 149 -18.22 -7.57 12.02
C LYS A 149 -19.39 -6.88 11.34
N ALA A 150 -20.49 -7.61 11.18
CA ALA A 150 -21.75 -6.99 10.86
C ALA A 150 -21.98 -5.92 11.93
N VAL A 151 -21.87 -4.65 11.54
CA VAL A 151 -22.38 -3.56 12.37
C VAL A 151 -23.89 -3.72 12.33
N VAL A 152 -24.41 -4.53 13.22
CA VAL A 152 -25.84 -4.57 13.48
C VAL A 152 -26.13 -3.29 14.23
N GLY A 153 -26.47 -2.24 13.51
CA GLY A 153 -27.11 -1.07 14.08
C GLY A 153 -28.47 -1.52 14.63
N SER A 154 -28.53 -1.79 15.91
CA SER A 154 -29.79 -1.90 16.60
C SER A 154 -30.29 -0.48 16.88
N ASP A 155 -30.98 0.11 15.91
CA ASP A 155 -31.84 1.23 16.18
C ASP A 155 -33.06 0.68 16.94
N VAL A 156 -32.91 0.48 18.25
CA VAL A 156 -34.03 0.29 19.16
C VAL A 156 -34.56 1.68 19.46
N GLU A 157 -35.61 2.09 18.75
CA GLU A 157 -36.44 3.19 19.18
C GLU A 157 -37.10 2.80 20.54
N GLU A 158 -36.59 3.38 21.60
CA GLU A 158 -37.34 3.40 22.88
C GLU A 158 -38.57 4.27 22.71
N LYS A 159 -39.75 3.64 22.89
CA LYS A 159 -41.04 4.31 23.08
C LYS A 159 -41.21 4.72 24.53
#